data_a13fa2dbfe95bb197deb35accef54010
#
_entry.id   a13fa2dbfe95bb197deb35accef54010
#
_cell.length_a   1.000
_cell.length_b   1.000
_cell.length_c   1.000
_cell.angle_alpha   90.00
_cell.angle_beta   90.00
_cell.angle_gamma   90.00
#
_symmetry.space_group_name_H-M   'P 1'
#
loop_
_entity.id
_entity.type
_entity.pdbx_description
1 polymer ?
#
loop_
_entity_poly.entity_id
_entity_poly.type
_entity_poly.pdbx_seq_one_letter_code
_entity_poly.pdbx_strand_id
1 'polypeptide(L)'
;MNRREIKITAKEAAKQAGKAAKLVTLVFLLIQLGLNGLQLLTNFLTSRTSGGGSISDALAADTRNKAIVYIIMVIVGIVGVLLNIGYTRIALQVHRREPVPMESLLEGFQIPGRAIGLRLLRALLMLMWTYAILIPAIILLSIPITPLDRMTESDTWFVIYLVVLLIVAVAVSTAVSYRYWGATFILLDHPDYTVRECIRAATEMTRGHRMELFLLDLSLLPWNLLCILTAGILYIWKMPYIAAVYAGAYEELDRQYQQKKERARELRQQFPTRQYPPEQM
;
A
#
# COMPACT_ATOMS: atom_id res chain seq x y z
N MET A 1 -5.51 6.37 -19.85
CA MET A 1 -5.55 7.34 -18.71
C MET A 1 -4.76 8.61 -19.07
N ASN A 2 -5.37 9.81 -18.98
CA ASN A 2 -4.68 11.08 -19.26
C ASN A 2 -4.01 11.63 -17.98
N ARG A 3 -2.75 11.25 -17.75
CA ARG A 3 -1.98 11.62 -16.55
C ARG A 3 -1.81 13.13 -16.35
N ARG A 4 -1.72 13.89 -17.44
CA ARG A 4 -1.55 15.36 -17.37
C ARG A 4 -2.82 16.03 -16.84
N GLU A 5 -3.95 15.61 -17.33
CA GLU A 5 -5.26 16.11 -16.93
C GLU A 5 -5.55 15.79 -15.45
N ILE A 6 -5.32 14.53 -15.03
CA ILE A 6 -5.47 14.11 -13.63
C ILE A 6 -4.64 14.99 -12.69
N LYS A 7 -3.39 15.32 -13.06
CA LYS A 7 -2.54 16.17 -12.24
C LYS A 7 -3.01 17.63 -12.17
N ILE A 8 -3.55 18.16 -13.27
CA ILE A 8 -4.09 19.53 -13.30
C ILE A 8 -5.34 19.59 -12.42
N THR A 9 -6.28 18.69 -12.62
CA THR A 9 -7.52 18.62 -11.82
C THR A 9 -7.23 18.41 -10.33
N ALA A 10 -6.31 17.50 -9.99
CA ALA A 10 -5.91 17.26 -8.60
C ALA A 10 -5.21 18.49 -7.97
N LYS A 11 -4.44 19.26 -8.75
CA LYS A 11 -3.81 20.49 -8.27
C LYS A 11 -4.85 21.56 -7.95
N GLU A 12 -5.85 21.70 -8.79
CA GLU A 12 -6.96 22.64 -8.56
C GLU A 12 -7.81 22.22 -7.35
N ALA A 13 -8.19 20.94 -7.28
CA ALA A 13 -8.94 20.36 -6.18
C ALA A 13 -8.21 20.53 -4.83
N ALA A 14 -6.93 20.23 -4.77
CA ALA A 14 -6.11 20.42 -3.57
C ALA A 14 -5.94 21.91 -3.19
N LYS A 15 -5.91 22.81 -4.17
CA LYS A 15 -5.89 24.25 -3.93
C LYS A 15 -7.24 24.75 -3.36
N GLN A 16 -8.34 24.22 -3.88
CA GLN A 16 -9.70 24.56 -3.43
C GLN A 16 -9.98 24.03 -2.01
N ALA A 17 -9.57 22.81 -1.69
CA ALA A 17 -9.67 22.25 -0.34
C ALA A 17 -8.82 23.02 0.70
N GLY A 18 -7.80 23.73 0.25
CA GLY A 18 -7.11 24.83 0.95
C GLY A 18 -6.58 24.47 2.34
N LYS A 19 -7.03 25.24 3.35
CA LYS A 19 -6.55 25.09 4.75
C LYS A 19 -7.08 23.82 5.41
N ALA A 20 -8.31 23.38 5.11
CA ALA A 20 -8.93 22.22 5.73
C ALA A 20 -8.16 20.92 5.40
N ALA A 21 -7.85 20.67 4.14
CA ALA A 21 -7.09 19.48 3.73
C ALA A 21 -5.69 19.45 4.35
N LYS A 22 -5.01 20.61 4.44
CA LYS A 22 -3.68 20.73 5.08
C LYS A 22 -3.74 20.44 6.58
N LEU A 23 -4.76 20.95 7.26
CA LEU A 23 -4.93 20.77 8.70
C LEU A 23 -5.22 19.31 9.03
N VAL A 24 -6.12 18.66 8.29
CA VAL A 24 -6.41 17.22 8.45
C VAL A 24 -5.17 16.38 8.13
N THR A 25 -4.40 16.74 7.10
CA THR A 25 -3.13 16.07 6.78
C THR A 25 -2.10 16.25 7.89
N LEU A 26 -1.99 17.44 8.48
CA LEU A 26 -1.10 17.71 9.61
C LEU A 26 -1.46 16.82 10.80
N VAL A 27 -2.74 16.77 11.18
CA VAL A 27 -3.23 15.91 12.27
C VAL A 27 -2.93 14.45 11.97
N PHE A 28 -3.21 13.98 10.75
CA PHE A 28 -2.87 12.61 10.34
C PHE A 28 -1.37 12.32 10.49
N LEU A 29 -0.49 13.22 10.02
CA LEU A 29 0.96 13.04 10.11
C LEU A 29 1.45 13.07 11.56
N LEU A 30 0.89 13.93 12.41
CA LEU A 30 1.24 13.97 13.84
C LEU A 30 0.85 12.70 14.56
N ILE A 31 -0.34 12.15 14.27
CA ILE A 31 -0.77 10.87 14.82
C ILE A 31 0.16 9.75 14.35
N GLN A 32 0.49 9.70 13.07
CA GLN A 32 1.41 8.70 12.52
C GLN A 32 2.82 8.81 13.13
N LEU A 33 3.31 10.02 13.31
CA LEU A 33 4.59 10.27 13.98
C LEU A 33 4.56 9.79 15.44
N GLY A 34 3.48 10.06 16.17
CA GLY A 34 3.28 9.58 17.55
C GLY A 34 3.24 8.05 17.62
N LEU A 35 2.50 7.39 16.72
CA LEU A 35 2.42 5.93 16.66
C LEU A 35 3.78 5.30 16.35
N ASN A 36 4.54 5.84 15.38
CA ASN A 36 5.88 5.37 15.06
C ASN A 36 6.87 5.66 16.20
N GLY A 37 6.76 6.82 16.85
CA GLY A 37 7.56 7.18 18.02
C GLY A 37 7.34 6.22 19.20
N LEU A 38 6.09 5.82 19.43
CA LEU A 38 5.76 4.82 20.45
C LEU A 38 6.41 3.47 20.14
N GLN A 39 6.42 3.03 18.87
CA GLN A 39 7.11 1.81 18.47
C GLN A 39 8.63 1.88 18.69
N LEU A 40 9.25 3.00 18.34
CA LEU A 40 10.68 3.21 18.57
C LEU A 40 11.00 3.21 20.07
N LEU A 41 10.18 3.87 20.89
CA LEU A 41 10.36 3.92 22.33
C LEU A 41 10.23 2.52 22.95
N THR A 42 9.24 1.74 22.58
CA THR A 42 9.06 0.37 23.08
C THR A 42 10.23 -0.53 22.70
N ASN A 43 10.73 -0.45 21.46
CA ASN A 43 11.91 -1.19 21.03
C ASN A 43 13.17 -0.78 21.81
N PHE A 44 13.36 0.52 22.05
CA PHE A 44 14.49 1.05 22.81
C PHE A 44 14.45 0.61 24.29
N LEU A 45 13.29 0.67 24.93
CA LEU A 45 13.13 0.24 26.32
C LEU A 45 13.38 -1.27 26.48
N THR A 46 12.87 -2.09 25.54
CA THR A 46 13.10 -3.54 25.57
C THR A 46 14.54 -3.93 25.36
N SER A 47 15.28 -3.20 24.50
CA SER A 47 16.71 -3.48 24.27
C SER A 47 17.58 -3.20 25.51
N ARG A 48 17.14 -2.32 26.42
CA ARG A 48 17.87 -1.99 27.64
C ARG A 48 17.61 -2.94 28.81
N THR A 49 16.47 -3.65 28.84
CA THR A 49 16.10 -4.53 29.96
C THR A 49 16.73 -5.92 29.89
N SER A 50 17.50 -6.24 28.84
CA SER A 50 18.17 -7.54 28.64
C SER A 50 19.53 -7.68 29.38
N GLY A 51 19.83 -6.85 30.36
CA GLY A 51 21.13 -6.84 31.02
C GLY A 51 21.01 -6.97 32.54
N GLY A 52 21.08 -8.19 33.09
CA GLY A 52 21.40 -8.44 34.50
C GLY A 52 20.38 -9.33 35.23
N GLY A 53 20.71 -10.61 35.35
CA GLY A 53 19.96 -11.59 36.12
C GLY A 53 20.43 -13.02 35.81
N SER A 54 19.93 -14.01 36.55
CA SER A 54 20.12 -15.41 36.17
C SER A 54 19.59 -15.67 34.77
N ILE A 55 20.17 -16.61 34.04
CA ILE A 55 19.79 -16.93 32.65
C ILE A 55 18.30 -17.25 32.56
N SER A 56 17.73 -17.93 33.55
CA SER A 56 16.28 -18.25 33.62
C SER A 56 15.40 -17.02 33.79
N ASP A 57 15.80 -16.08 34.66
CA ASP A 57 15.04 -14.85 34.94
C ASP A 57 15.15 -13.86 33.76
N ALA A 58 16.33 -13.80 33.13
CA ALA A 58 16.56 -13.03 31.93
C ALA A 58 15.72 -13.56 30.76
N LEU A 59 15.60 -14.88 30.60
CA LEU A 59 14.80 -15.50 29.55
C LEU A 59 13.30 -15.27 29.73
N ALA A 60 12.80 -15.40 30.96
CA ALA A 60 11.40 -15.17 31.31
C ALA A 60 11.00 -13.69 31.18
N ALA A 61 11.84 -12.77 31.66
CA ALA A 61 11.65 -11.34 31.53
C ALA A 61 11.71 -10.88 30.06
N ASP A 62 12.65 -11.41 29.28
CA ASP A 62 12.79 -11.13 27.86
C ASP A 62 11.56 -11.58 27.06
N THR A 63 11.05 -12.79 27.35
CA THR A 63 9.81 -13.30 26.70
C THR A 63 8.59 -12.46 27.02
N ARG A 64 8.40 -12.07 28.29
CA ARG A 64 7.29 -11.22 28.71
C ARG A 64 7.36 -9.83 28.10
N ASN A 65 8.52 -9.20 28.09
CA ASN A 65 8.73 -7.89 27.51
C ASN A 65 8.49 -7.91 26.00
N LYS A 66 8.96 -8.92 25.29
CA LYS A 66 8.70 -9.13 23.89
C LYS A 66 7.19 -9.28 23.60
N ALA A 67 6.47 -10.04 24.40
CA ALA A 67 5.03 -10.20 24.24
C ALA A 67 4.28 -8.86 24.35
N ILE A 68 4.62 -8.03 25.32
CA ILE A 68 4.03 -6.69 25.48
C ILE A 68 4.34 -5.83 24.25
N VAL A 69 5.57 -5.84 23.76
CA VAL A 69 5.96 -5.08 22.53
C VAL A 69 5.16 -5.56 21.32
N TYR A 70 5.00 -6.87 21.13
CA TYR A 70 4.19 -7.39 20.03
C TYR A 70 2.72 -6.96 20.11
N ILE A 71 2.13 -6.97 21.31
CA ILE A 71 0.75 -6.48 21.52
C ILE A 71 0.65 -5.00 21.15
N ILE A 72 1.57 -4.16 21.62
CA ILE A 72 1.59 -2.74 21.27
C ILE A 72 1.77 -2.55 19.75
N MET A 73 2.68 -3.28 19.12
CA MET A 73 2.88 -3.24 17.67
C MET A 73 1.60 -3.58 16.90
N VAL A 74 0.87 -4.61 17.33
CA VAL A 74 -0.40 -5.01 16.70
C VAL A 74 -1.44 -3.90 16.84
N ILE A 75 -1.62 -3.34 18.05
CA ILE A 75 -2.58 -2.26 18.29
C ILE A 75 -2.23 -1.03 17.43
N VAL A 76 -0.98 -0.60 17.46
CA VAL A 76 -0.50 0.54 16.65
C VAL A 76 -0.69 0.28 15.16
N GLY A 77 -0.41 -0.95 14.71
CA GLY A 77 -0.64 -1.37 13.32
C GLY A 77 -2.10 -1.29 12.91
N ILE A 78 -3.02 -1.77 13.77
CA ILE A 78 -4.48 -1.69 13.52
C ILE A 78 -4.93 -0.24 13.42
N VAL A 79 -4.56 0.60 14.39
CA VAL A 79 -4.90 2.03 14.38
C VAL A 79 -4.35 2.71 13.13
N GLY A 80 -3.11 2.42 12.75
CA GLY A 80 -2.49 2.94 11.54
C GLY A 80 -3.23 2.55 10.27
N VAL A 81 -3.72 1.31 10.17
CA VAL A 81 -4.55 0.83 9.05
C VAL A 81 -5.86 1.60 8.96
N LEU A 82 -6.58 1.76 10.07
CA LEU A 82 -7.87 2.46 10.12
C LEU A 82 -7.73 3.93 9.75
N LEU A 83 -6.72 4.62 10.27
CA LEU A 83 -6.40 6.00 9.89
C LEU A 83 -6.02 6.14 8.41
N ASN A 84 -5.29 5.18 7.85
CA ASN A 84 -4.93 5.20 6.43
C ASN A 84 -6.16 5.11 5.52
N ILE A 85 -7.17 4.31 5.92
CA ILE A 85 -8.45 4.22 5.21
C ILE A 85 -9.21 5.55 5.31
N GLY A 86 -9.29 6.16 6.50
CA GLY A 86 -9.86 7.49 6.67
C GLY A 86 -9.16 8.53 5.80
N TYR A 87 -7.84 8.49 5.70
CA TYR A 87 -7.10 9.38 4.81
C TYR A 87 -7.38 9.12 3.32
N THR A 88 -7.64 7.87 2.94
CA THR A 88 -8.09 7.53 1.57
C THR A 88 -9.46 8.14 1.26
N ARG A 89 -10.36 8.20 2.25
CA ARG A 89 -11.64 8.92 2.10
C ARG A 89 -11.43 10.42 1.86
N ILE A 90 -10.52 11.03 2.63
CA ILE A 90 -10.15 12.44 2.44
C ILE A 90 -9.58 12.66 1.03
N ALA A 91 -8.78 11.74 0.50
CA ALA A 91 -8.27 11.82 -0.87
C ALA A 91 -9.41 11.90 -1.90
N LEU A 92 -10.47 11.08 -1.75
CA LEU A 92 -11.66 11.10 -2.60
C LEU A 92 -12.42 12.42 -2.46
N GLN A 93 -12.67 12.88 -1.23
CA GLN A 93 -13.36 14.15 -0.96
C GLN A 93 -12.62 15.35 -1.57
N VAL A 94 -11.29 15.41 -1.40
CA VAL A 94 -10.47 16.46 -2.02
C VAL A 94 -10.60 16.43 -3.53
N HIS A 95 -10.52 15.25 -4.16
CA HIS A 95 -10.66 15.13 -5.62
C HIS A 95 -12.05 15.52 -6.11
N ARG A 96 -13.10 15.10 -5.42
CA ARG A 96 -14.51 15.40 -5.71
C ARG A 96 -14.90 16.83 -5.37
N ARG A 97 -13.99 17.60 -4.78
CA ARG A 97 -14.23 18.98 -4.30
C ARG A 97 -15.33 19.04 -3.23
N GLU A 98 -15.49 17.98 -2.46
CA GLU A 98 -16.39 17.88 -1.33
C GLU A 98 -15.77 18.53 -0.08
N PRO A 99 -16.59 18.92 0.93
CA PRO A 99 -16.06 19.38 2.21
C PRO A 99 -15.23 18.28 2.88
N VAL A 100 -14.12 18.66 3.50
CA VAL A 100 -13.17 17.74 4.16
C VAL A 100 -13.27 17.93 5.68
N PRO A 101 -14.27 17.31 6.36
CA PRO A 101 -14.38 17.36 7.81
C PRO A 101 -13.32 16.45 8.45
N MET A 102 -12.92 16.77 9.70
CA MET A 102 -11.95 15.94 10.44
C MET A 102 -12.48 14.54 10.75
N GLU A 103 -13.79 14.39 10.87
CA GLU A 103 -14.47 13.13 11.13
C GLU A 103 -14.21 12.10 10.03
N SER A 104 -13.99 12.52 8.78
CA SER A 104 -13.63 11.62 7.68
C SER A 104 -12.36 10.82 7.94
N LEU A 105 -11.44 11.34 8.77
CA LEU A 105 -10.25 10.59 9.18
C LEU A 105 -10.59 9.36 10.02
N LEU A 106 -11.71 9.41 10.75
CA LEU A 106 -12.19 8.32 11.61
C LEU A 106 -13.13 7.34 10.88
N GLU A 107 -13.43 7.55 9.60
CA GLU A 107 -14.34 6.68 8.84
C GLU A 107 -13.84 5.22 8.78
N GLY A 108 -12.52 5.00 8.78
CA GLY A 108 -11.95 3.66 8.89
C GLY A 108 -12.35 2.91 10.17
N PHE A 109 -12.65 3.62 11.26
CA PHE A 109 -13.10 3.03 12.51
C PHE A 109 -14.59 2.62 12.49
N GLN A 110 -15.36 3.07 11.52
CA GLN A 110 -16.76 2.66 11.34
C GLN A 110 -16.87 1.28 10.67
N ILE A 111 -15.82 0.87 9.92
CA ILE A 111 -15.80 -0.41 9.20
C ILE A 111 -14.54 -1.25 9.56
N PRO A 112 -14.20 -1.44 10.85
CA PRO A 112 -12.90 -1.98 11.25
C PRO A 112 -12.65 -3.40 10.73
N GLY A 113 -13.65 -4.27 10.77
CA GLY A 113 -13.52 -5.66 10.30
C GLY A 113 -13.20 -5.75 8.82
N ARG A 114 -13.87 -4.95 7.98
CA ARG A 114 -13.63 -4.91 6.53
C ARG A 114 -12.28 -4.25 6.20
N ALA A 115 -11.93 -3.20 6.92
CA ALA A 115 -10.68 -2.48 6.79
C ALA A 115 -9.46 -3.39 7.09
N ILE A 116 -9.49 -4.07 8.26
CA ILE A 116 -8.46 -5.01 8.68
C ILE A 116 -8.43 -6.23 7.76
N GLY A 117 -9.62 -6.78 7.41
CA GLY A 117 -9.75 -7.91 6.51
C GLY A 117 -9.14 -7.64 5.12
N LEU A 118 -9.39 -6.44 4.55
CA LEU A 118 -8.79 -6.03 3.28
C LEU A 118 -7.27 -5.94 3.38
N ARG A 119 -6.77 -5.33 4.45
CA ARG A 119 -5.33 -5.18 4.67
C ARG A 119 -4.65 -6.54 4.84
N LEU A 120 -5.26 -7.43 5.65
CA LEU A 120 -4.75 -8.77 5.91
C LEU A 120 -4.75 -9.62 4.64
N LEU A 121 -5.86 -9.65 3.90
CA LEU A 121 -5.97 -10.40 2.66
C LEU A 121 -4.98 -9.90 1.60
N ARG A 122 -4.84 -8.58 1.47
CA ARG A 122 -3.82 -7.96 0.60
C ARG A 122 -2.40 -8.36 1.03
N ALA A 123 -2.10 -8.30 2.33
CA ALA A 123 -0.79 -8.70 2.86
C ALA A 123 -0.51 -10.17 2.60
N LEU A 124 -1.48 -11.07 2.81
CA LEU A 124 -1.36 -12.50 2.53
C LEU A 124 -1.06 -12.78 1.06
N LEU A 125 -1.80 -12.12 0.16
CA LEU A 125 -1.58 -12.25 -1.29
C LEU A 125 -0.19 -11.72 -1.70
N MET A 126 0.25 -10.61 -1.11
CA MET A 126 1.59 -10.06 -1.33
C MET A 126 2.67 -11.04 -0.85
N LEU A 127 2.52 -11.60 0.36
CA LEU A 127 3.44 -12.61 0.90
C LEU A 127 3.51 -13.84 -0.01
N MET A 128 2.37 -14.35 -0.44
CA MET A 128 2.32 -15.50 -1.36
C MET A 128 3.13 -15.25 -2.63
N TRP A 129 2.98 -14.08 -3.27
CA TRP A 129 3.74 -13.72 -4.46
C TRP A 129 5.23 -13.51 -4.16
N THR A 130 5.56 -12.90 -3.02
CA THR A 130 6.95 -12.68 -2.61
C THR A 130 7.65 -14.02 -2.40
N TYR A 131 7.05 -14.96 -1.68
CA TYR A 131 7.63 -16.28 -1.46
C TYR A 131 7.67 -17.13 -2.73
N ALA A 132 6.69 -17.03 -3.61
CA ALA A 132 6.70 -17.73 -4.90
C ALA A 132 7.93 -17.37 -5.77
N ILE A 133 8.51 -16.18 -5.56
CA ILE A 133 9.71 -15.73 -6.27
C ILE A 133 10.96 -16.00 -5.44
N LEU A 134 10.89 -15.76 -4.14
CA LEU A 134 12.06 -15.86 -3.25
C LEU A 134 12.53 -17.31 -3.08
N ILE A 135 11.59 -18.28 -2.99
CA ILE A 135 11.93 -19.70 -2.78
C ILE A 135 12.75 -20.27 -3.95
N PRO A 136 12.33 -20.14 -5.24
CA PRO A 136 13.15 -20.58 -6.36
C PRO A 136 14.52 -19.89 -6.42
N ALA A 137 14.54 -18.60 -6.08
CA ALA A 137 15.77 -17.82 -6.09
C ALA A 137 16.75 -18.29 -5.00
N ILE A 138 16.28 -18.61 -3.80
CA ILE A 138 17.12 -19.17 -2.72
C ILE A 138 17.60 -20.58 -3.09
N ILE A 139 16.73 -21.41 -3.68
CA ILE A 139 17.11 -22.76 -4.14
C ILE A 139 18.21 -22.65 -5.19
N LEU A 140 18.07 -21.74 -6.16
CA LEU A 140 19.10 -21.52 -7.19
C LEU A 140 20.42 -21.04 -6.58
N LEU A 141 20.36 -20.21 -5.53
CA LEU A 141 21.53 -19.74 -4.79
C LEU A 141 22.20 -20.86 -4.00
N SER A 142 21.43 -21.84 -3.48
CA SER A 142 21.97 -22.95 -2.67
C SER A 142 22.61 -24.06 -3.50
N ILE A 143 22.44 -24.03 -4.84
CA ILE A 143 23.15 -24.98 -5.73
C ILE A 143 24.58 -24.44 -5.91
N PRO A 144 25.62 -25.15 -5.37
CA PRO A 144 26.99 -24.71 -5.55
C PRO A 144 27.38 -24.87 -7.04
N ILE A 145 27.40 -23.77 -7.77
CA ILE A 145 27.85 -23.72 -9.16
C ILE A 145 29.36 -23.89 -9.26
N THR A 146 30.07 -23.71 -8.13
CA THR A 146 31.51 -23.89 -8.03
C THR A 146 31.88 -24.63 -6.74
N PRO A 147 32.90 -25.51 -6.77
CA PRO A 147 33.47 -26.14 -5.54
C PRO A 147 33.87 -25.07 -4.52
N LEU A 148 33.59 -25.33 -3.25
CA LEU A 148 33.85 -24.43 -2.10
C LEU A 148 35.29 -23.93 -2.02
N ASP A 149 36.22 -24.65 -2.61
CA ASP A 149 37.65 -24.38 -2.57
C ASP A 149 38.12 -23.19 -3.44
N ARG A 150 37.22 -22.63 -4.25
CA ARG A 150 37.51 -21.47 -5.13
C ARG A 150 36.80 -20.18 -4.73
N MET A 151 36.30 -20.08 -3.52
CA MET A 151 35.56 -18.91 -3.05
C MET A 151 36.36 -17.62 -2.87
N THR A 152 37.69 -17.64 -3.05
CA THR A 152 38.56 -16.46 -2.86
C THR A 152 38.55 -15.45 -3.99
N GLU A 153 38.07 -15.79 -5.20
CA GLU A 153 37.87 -14.83 -6.31
C GLU A 153 36.42 -14.53 -6.64
N SER A 154 35.46 -15.20 -5.99
CA SER A 154 34.05 -15.17 -6.40
C SER A 154 33.12 -14.24 -5.60
N ASP A 155 33.61 -13.48 -4.64
CA ASP A 155 32.78 -12.58 -3.82
C ASP A 155 32.01 -11.56 -4.69
N THR A 156 32.62 -11.13 -5.79
CA THR A 156 32.02 -10.16 -6.73
C THR A 156 30.79 -10.75 -7.44
N TRP A 157 30.86 -12.00 -7.91
CA TRP A 157 29.73 -12.65 -8.56
C TRP A 157 28.56 -12.91 -7.62
N PHE A 158 28.85 -13.27 -6.38
CA PHE A 158 27.85 -13.42 -5.34
C PHE A 158 27.13 -12.11 -5.05
N VAL A 159 27.85 -11.00 -4.92
CA VAL A 159 27.29 -9.66 -4.74
C VAL A 159 26.44 -9.24 -5.93
N ILE A 160 26.93 -9.46 -7.16
CA ILE A 160 26.16 -9.17 -8.38
C ILE A 160 24.87 -9.98 -8.40
N TYR A 161 24.91 -11.27 -8.06
CA TYR A 161 23.71 -12.12 -8.00
C TYR A 161 22.70 -11.60 -6.98
N LEU A 162 23.14 -11.24 -5.75
CA LEU A 162 22.27 -10.67 -4.73
C LEU A 162 21.63 -9.35 -5.18
N VAL A 163 22.39 -8.49 -5.86
CA VAL A 163 21.88 -7.24 -6.40
C VAL A 163 20.82 -7.50 -7.47
N VAL A 164 21.07 -8.41 -8.40
CA VAL A 164 20.12 -8.81 -9.44
C VAL A 164 18.84 -9.39 -8.82
N LEU A 165 18.98 -10.29 -7.84
CA LEU A 165 17.88 -10.88 -7.11
C LEU A 165 17.03 -9.81 -6.40
N LEU A 166 17.68 -8.85 -5.75
CA LEU A 166 17.02 -7.73 -5.10
C LEU A 166 16.23 -6.88 -6.12
N ILE A 167 16.84 -6.56 -7.25
CA ILE A 167 16.18 -5.79 -8.32
C ILE A 167 14.94 -6.54 -8.83
N VAL A 168 15.07 -7.83 -9.11
CA VAL A 168 13.94 -8.67 -9.55
C VAL A 168 12.85 -8.73 -8.49
N ALA A 169 13.20 -8.95 -7.22
CA ALA A 169 12.25 -8.99 -6.12
C ALA A 169 11.48 -7.67 -5.96
N VAL A 170 12.18 -6.53 -6.06
CA VAL A 170 11.57 -5.19 -6.02
C VAL A 170 10.66 -4.98 -7.22
N ALA A 171 11.10 -5.32 -8.44
CA ALA A 171 10.30 -5.14 -9.65
C ALA A 171 9.00 -5.95 -9.59
N VAL A 172 9.07 -7.21 -9.18
CA VAL A 172 7.89 -8.06 -9.09
C VAL A 172 6.98 -7.63 -7.94
N SER A 173 7.51 -7.31 -6.76
CA SER A 173 6.72 -6.79 -5.64
C SER A 173 5.96 -5.51 -6.05
N THR A 174 6.62 -4.64 -6.80
CA THR A 174 6.01 -3.42 -7.34
C THR A 174 4.89 -3.75 -8.33
N ALA A 175 5.13 -4.63 -9.29
CA ALA A 175 4.13 -5.06 -10.27
C ALA A 175 2.90 -5.72 -9.62
N VAL A 176 3.11 -6.53 -8.58
CA VAL A 176 2.05 -7.15 -7.79
C VAL A 176 1.29 -6.11 -6.96
N SER A 177 1.98 -5.10 -6.41
CA SER A 177 1.33 -4.05 -5.62
C SER A 177 0.34 -3.22 -6.45
N TYR A 178 0.64 -2.95 -7.72
CA TYR A 178 -0.30 -2.28 -8.63
C TYR A 178 -1.55 -3.11 -8.93
N ARG A 179 -1.47 -4.43 -8.86
CA ARG A 179 -2.62 -5.31 -9.05
C ARG A 179 -3.73 -5.05 -8.02
N TYR A 180 -3.36 -4.71 -6.79
CA TYR A 180 -4.29 -4.51 -5.67
C TYR A 180 -4.40 -3.04 -5.25
N TRP A 181 -3.87 -2.14 -6.09
CA TRP A 181 -3.73 -0.72 -5.75
C TRP A 181 -5.08 -0.06 -5.41
N GLY A 182 -6.13 -0.26 -6.22
CA GLY A 182 -7.43 0.39 -6.07
C GLY A 182 -8.35 -0.19 -4.98
N ALA A 183 -7.96 -1.32 -4.34
CA ALA A 183 -8.86 -2.06 -3.45
C ALA A 183 -9.39 -1.24 -2.26
N THR A 184 -8.58 -0.32 -1.73
CA THR A 184 -8.99 0.54 -0.60
C THR A 184 -10.01 1.60 -1.04
N PHE A 185 -9.87 2.15 -2.23
CA PHE A 185 -10.85 3.08 -2.80
C PHE A 185 -12.19 2.39 -3.06
N ILE A 186 -12.16 1.19 -3.64
CA ILE A 186 -13.36 0.38 -3.91
C ILE A 186 -14.08 0.03 -2.60
N LEU A 187 -13.35 -0.27 -1.53
CA LEU A 187 -13.94 -0.55 -0.21
C LEU A 187 -14.76 0.61 0.34
N LEU A 188 -14.34 1.85 0.05
CA LEU A 188 -15.00 3.08 0.50
C LEU A 188 -16.17 3.48 -0.38
N ASP A 189 -16.06 3.28 -1.70
CA ASP A 189 -17.10 3.68 -2.65
C ASP A 189 -18.21 2.62 -2.81
N HIS A 190 -17.90 1.35 -2.55
CA HIS A 190 -18.86 0.24 -2.67
C HIS A 190 -19.04 -0.48 -1.32
N PRO A 191 -19.86 0.06 -0.42
CA PRO A 191 -20.09 -0.52 0.91
C PRO A 191 -20.71 -1.92 0.87
N ASP A 192 -21.37 -2.29 -0.23
CA ASP A 192 -21.99 -3.60 -0.41
C ASP A 192 -21.02 -4.71 -0.81
N TYR A 193 -19.79 -4.35 -1.26
CA TYR A 193 -18.81 -5.33 -1.71
C TYR A 193 -18.14 -6.01 -0.52
N THR A 194 -17.99 -7.32 -0.62
CA THR A 194 -17.13 -8.08 0.30
C THR A 194 -15.65 -7.76 0.06
N VAL A 195 -14.80 -8.06 1.03
CA VAL A 195 -13.35 -7.84 0.91
C VAL A 195 -12.75 -8.55 -0.32
N ARG A 196 -13.24 -9.75 -0.64
CA ARG A 196 -12.79 -10.53 -1.81
C ARG A 196 -13.22 -9.86 -3.12
N GLU A 197 -14.44 -9.34 -3.17
CA GLU A 197 -14.95 -8.60 -4.33
C GLU A 197 -14.17 -7.31 -4.56
N CYS A 198 -13.82 -6.57 -3.50
CA CYS A 198 -12.96 -5.38 -3.61
C CYS A 198 -11.60 -5.71 -4.24
N ILE A 199 -10.96 -6.81 -3.84
CA ILE A 199 -9.67 -7.25 -4.41
C ILE A 199 -9.83 -7.71 -5.86
N ARG A 200 -10.91 -8.46 -6.16
CA ARG A 200 -11.20 -8.91 -7.52
C ARG A 200 -11.46 -7.72 -8.44
N ALA A 201 -12.33 -6.81 -8.04
CA ALA A 201 -12.62 -5.60 -8.81
C ALA A 201 -11.36 -4.72 -9.03
N ALA A 202 -10.51 -4.55 -7.99
CA ALA A 202 -9.24 -3.85 -8.12
C ALA A 202 -8.30 -4.51 -9.14
N THR A 203 -8.25 -5.85 -9.14
CA THR A 203 -7.42 -6.63 -10.06
C THR A 203 -7.91 -6.50 -11.51
N GLU A 204 -9.22 -6.52 -11.73
CA GLU A 204 -9.84 -6.38 -13.04
C GLU A 204 -9.70 -4.95 -13.56
N MET A 205 -9.96 -3.95 -12.72
CA MET A 205 -9.84 -2.52 -13.01
C MET A 205 -8.41 -2.13 -13.42
N THR A 206 -7.39 -2.66 -12.74
CA THR A 206 -5.99 -2.33 -13.03
C THR A 206 -5.40 -3.14 -14.18
N ARG A 207 -6.13 -4.13 -14.72
CA ARG A 207 -5.67 -4.96 -15.83
C ARG A 207 -5.51 -4.12 -17.11
N GLY A 208 -4.29 -4.07 -17.62
CA GLY A 208 -3.94 -3.24 -18.81
C GLY A 208 -3.46 -1.82 -18.48
N HIS A 209 -3.70 -1.31 -17.25
CA HIS A 209 -3.33 0.04 -16.85
C HIS A 209 -2.18 0.13 -15.83
N ARG A 210 -1.55 -1.02 -15.49
CA ARG A 210 -0.48 -1.07 -14.47
C ARG A 210 0.73 -0.21 -14.82
N MET A 211 1.11 -0.19 -16.11
CA MET A 211 2.22 0.63 -16.59
C MET A 211 1.89 2.13 -16.51
N GLU A 212 0.63 2.49 -16.72
CA GLU A 212 0.19 3.88 -16.60
C GLU A 212 0.22 4.35 -15.13
N LEU A 213 -0.16 3.47 -14.18
CA LEU A 213 -0.03 3.72 -12.74
C LEU A 213 1.44 3.83 -12.32
N PHE A 214 2.31 2.93 -12.80
CA PHE A 214 3.74 3.01 -12.56
C PHE A 214 4.34 4.34 -13.05
N LEU A 215 3.99 4.76 -14.27
CA LEU A 215 4.44 6.02 -14.84
C LEU A 215 3.83 7.23 -14.11
N LEU A 216 2.66 7.09 -13.48
CA LEU A 216 2.09 8.11 -12.61
C LEU A 216 2.93 8.26 -11.34
N ASP A 217 3.26 7.15 -10.66
CA ASP A 217 4.12 7.13 -9.48
C ASP A 217 5.51 7.68 -9.77
N LEU A 218 6.13 7.26 -10.89
CA LEU A 218 7.41 7.77 -11.34
C LEU A 218 7.38 9.30 -11.52
N SER A 219 6.26 9.82 -12.00
CA SER A 219 6.07 11.26 -12.18
C SER A 219 5.83 12.04 -10.87
N LEU A 220 5.47 11.35 -9.78
CA LEU A 220 5.35 11.91 -8.43
C LEU A 220 6.63 11.70 -7.60
N LEU A 221 7.54 10.83 -8.06
CA LEU A 221 8.78 10.51 -7.37
C LEU A 221 9.64 11.74 -7.00
N PRO A 222 9.81 12.78 -7.87
CA PRO A 222 10.56 13.97 -7.48
C PRO A 222 9.96 14.70 -6.27
N TRP A 223 8.62 14.73 -6.15
CA TRP A 223 7.93 15.31 -5.00
C TRP A 223 8.15 14.49 -3.74
N ASN A 224 8.09 13.16 -3.85
CA ASN A 224 8.36 12.26 -2.73
C ASN A 224 9.81 12.36 -2.24
N LEU A 225 10.78 12.43 -3.16
CA LEU A 225 12.20 12.65 -2.81
C LEU A 225 12.40 13.99 -2.10
N LEU A 226 11.77 15.06 -2.59
CA LEU A 226 11.86 16.37 -1.96
C LEU A 226 11.22 16.37 -0.55
N CYS A 227 10.13 15.61 -0.36
CA CYS A 227 9.52 15.43 0.95
C CYS A 227 10.46 14.70 1.92
N ILE A 228 11.18 13.67 1.46
CA ILE A 228 12.17 12.95 2.27
C ILE A 228 13.34 13.89 2.63
N LEU A 229 13.86 14.65 1.66
CA LEU A 229 14.96 15.59 1.87
C LEU A 229 14.63 16.67 2.90
N THR A 230 13.37 17.07 2.99
CA THR A 230 12.87 18.05 3.99
C THR A 230 12.45 17.40 5.32
N ALA A 231 12.93 16.19 5.62
CA ALA A 231 12.53 15.41 6.81
C ALA A 231 10.99 15.31 6.99
N GLY A 232 10.27 15.26 5.88
CA GLY A 232 8.80 15.10 5.89
C GLY A 232 7.99 16.39 6.02
N ILE A 233 8.62 17.54 6.29
CA ILE A 233 7.89 18.80 6.47
C ILE A 233 7.06 19.16 5.22
N LEU A 234 7.59 18.91 4.03
CA LEU A 234 6.90 19.21 2.78
C LEU A 234 5.64 18.35 2.55
N TYR A 235 5.52 17.18 3.23
CA TYR A 235 4.32 16.34 3.13
C TYR A 235 3.05 17.10 3.55
N ILE A 236 3.10 17.99 4.52
CA ILE A 236 1.94 18.79 4.98
C ILE A 236 1.28 19.53 3.81
N TRP A 237 2.07 20.04 2.88
CA TRP A 237 1.59 20.80 1.72
C TRP A 237 1.34 19.92 0.49
N LYS A 238 2.12 18.85 0.30
CA LYS A 238 2.09 18.06 -0.94
C LYS A 238 1.22 16.80 -0.84
N MET A 239 1.03 16.26 0.35
CA MET A 239 0.25 15.04 0.55
C MET A 239 -1.22 15.17 0.10
N PRO A 240 -1.95 16.28 0.36
CA PRO A 240 -3.30 16.44 -0.18
C PRO A 240 -3.35 16.42 -1.71
N TYR A 241 -2.35 17.01 -2.36
CA TYR A 241 -2.21 16.99 -3.82
C TYR A 241 -1.92 15.57 -4.33
N ILE A 242 -0.94 14.88 -3.73
CA ILE A 242 -0.58 13.50 -4.11
C ILE A 242 -1.77 12.56 -3.92
N ALA A 243 -2.48 12.69 -2.81
CA ALA A 243 -3.67 11.92 -2.51
C ALA A 243 -4.80 12.17 -3.53
N ALA A 244 -5.03 13.42 -3.91
CA ALA A 244 -6.00 13.79 -4.94
C ALA A 244 -5.62 13.25 -6.33
N VAL A 245 -4.33 13.15 -6.66
CA VAL A 245 -3.86 12.51 -7.91
C VAL A 245 -4.21 11.03 -7.91
N TYR A 246 -3.99 10.31 -6.81
CA TYR A 246 -4.36 8.90 -6.70
C TYR A 246 -5.88 8.70 -6.74
N ALA A 247 -6.65 9.55 -6.08
CA ALA A 247 -8.12 9.50 -6.17
C ALA A 247 -8.62 9.73 -7.59
N GLY A 248 -8.05 10.69 -8.33
CA GLY A 248 -8.38 10.93 -9.73
C GLY A 248 -8.00 9.79 -10.65
N ALA A 249 -6.86 9.14 -10.41
CA ALA A 249 -6.47 7.94 -11.14
C ALA A 249 -7.45 6.77 -10.89
N TYR A 250 -7.90 6.62 -9.64
CA TYR A 250 -8.90 5.63 -9.28
C TYR A 250 -10.24 5.89 -10.00
N GLU A 251 -10.77 7.11 -9.95
CA GLU A 251 -12.05 7.46 -10.57
C GLU A 251 -12.04 7.25 -12.09
N GLU A 252 -10.94 7.58 -12.74
CA GLU A 252 -10.80 7.35 -14.18
C GLU A 252 -10.80 5.85 -14.51
N LEU A 253 -10.08 5.03 -13.73
CA LEU A 253 -10.06 3.58 -13.91
C LEU A 253 -11.40 2.94 -13.56
N ASP A 254 -12.06 3.38 -12.50
CA ASP A 254 -13.38 2.87 -12.12
C ASP A 254 -14.43 3.20 -13.18
N ARG A 255 -14.43 4.42 -13.72
CA ARG A 255 -15.30 4.80 -14.82
C ARG A 255 -15.15 3.88 -16.02
N GLN A 256 -13.92 3.60 -16.44
CA GLN A 256 -13.64 2.68 -17.54
C GLN A 256 -14.06 1.24 -17.21
N TYR A 257 -13.89 0.80 -15.98
CA TYR A 257 -14.29 -0.52 -15.51
C TYR A 257 -15.84 -0.67 -15.53
N GLN A 258 -16.58 0.31 -15.02
CA GLN A 258 -18.04 0.29 -15.02
C GLN A 258 -18.60 0.32 -16.45
N GLN A 259 -18.04 1.14 -17.33
CA GLN A 259 -18.44 1.17 -18.74
C GLN A 259 -18.22 -0.18 -19.45
N LYS A 260 -17.10 -0.86 -19.18
CA LYS A 260 -16.83 -2.22 -19.71
C LYS A 260 -17.86 -3.22 -19.19
N LYS A 261 -18.20 -3.13 -17.91
CA LYS A 261 -19.17 -4.01 -17.26
C LYS A 261 -20.59 -3.80 -17.81
N GLU A 262 -20.99 -2.58 -18.06
CA GLU A 262 -22.27 -2.23 -18.68
C GLU A 262 -22.35 -2.74 -20.11
N ARG A 263 -21.35 -2.47 -20.94
CA ARG A 263 -21.28 -3.00 -22.32
C ARG A 263 -21.34 -4.53 -22.36
N ALA A 264 -20.65 -5.20 -21.43
CA ALA A 264 -20.70 -6.67 -21.34
C ALA A 264 -22.11 -7.17 -20.94
N ARG A 265 -22.84 -6.44 -20.09
CA ARG A 265 -24.22 -6.76 -19.73
C ARG A 265 -25.17 -6.58 -20.93
N GLU A 266 -25.05 -5.46 -21.65
CA GLU A 266 -25.84 -5.17 -22.85
C GLU A 266 -25.63 -6.23 -23.92
N LEU A 267 -24.39 -6.61 -24.19
CA LEU A 267 -24.07 -7.68 -25.16
C LEU A 267 -24.64 -9.02 -24.75
N ARG A 268 -24.63 -9.36 -23.47
CA ARG A 268 -25.25 -10.61 -22.97
C ARG A 268 -26.78 -10.59 -23.11
N GLN A 269 -27.42 -9.44 -22.96
CA GLN A 269 -28.87 -9.30 -23.17
C GLN A 269 -29.24 -9.40 -24.65
N GLN A 270 -28.41 -8.83 -25.54
CA GLN A 270 -28.64 -8.86 -26.99
C GLN A 270 -28.36 -10.24 -27.62
N PHE A 271 -27.39 -11.01 -27.05
CA PHE A 271 -26.96 -12.29 -27.59
C PHE A 271 -26.94 -13.38 -26.51
N PRO A 272 -28.08 -13.80 -25.96
CA PRO A 272 -28.15 -14.73 -24.83
C PRO A 272 -27.61 -16.14 -25.14
N THR A 273 -27.54 -16.53 -26.42
CA THR A 273 -27.10 -17.87 -26.89
C THR A 273 -25.62 -17.95 -27.27
N ARG A 274 -24.88 -16.84 -27.35
CA ARG A 274 -23.44 -16.88 -27.59
C ARG A 274 -22.69 -17.11 -26.30
N GLN A 275 -22.06 -18.28 -26.14
CA GLN A 275 -21.02 -18.51 -25.14
C GLN A 275 -19.84 -17.57 -25.47
N TYR A 276 -19.79 -16.40 -24.84
CA TYR A 276 -18.62 -15.53 -24.93
C TYR A 276 -17.46 -16.21 -24.19
N PRO A 277 -16.27 -16.34 -24.82
CA PRO A 277 -15.12 -16.87 -24.15
C PRO A 277 -14.75 -15.98 -22.95
N PRO A 278 -14.34 -16.55 -21.81
CA PRO A 278 -14.07 -15.83 -20.57
C PRO A 278 -12.91 -14.84 -20.66
N GLU A 279 -12.15 -14.85 -21.73
CA GLU A 279 -10.97 -14.00 -21.95
C GLU A 279 -11.30 -12.54 -22.31
N GLN A 280 -12.55 -12.21 -22.63
CA GLN A 280 -12.97 -10.83 -22.99
C GLN A 280 -13.73 -10.10 -21.85
N MET A 281 -13.72 -10.67 -20.64
CA MET A 281 -14.33 -10.06 -19.44
C MET A 281 -13.34 -9.30 -18.57
#